data_013c893e3b777c84c8b86859a2e255a2
#
_entry.id   013c893e3b777c84c8b86859a2e255a2
#
_cell.length_a   1.000
_cell.length_b   1.000
_cell.length_c   1.000
_cell.angle_alpha   90.00
_cell.angle_beta   90.00
_cell.angle_gamma   90.00
#
_symmetry.space_group_name_H-M   'P 1'
#
loop_
_entity.id
_entity.type
_entity.pdbx_description
1 polymer ?
#
loop_
_entity_poly.entity_id
_entity_poly.type
_entity_poly.pdbx_seq_one_letter_code
_entity_poly.pdbx_strand_id
1 'polypeptide(L)'
;MPAPVPGRPAQRARAVRIAAVATGAALIASALLATPAVAAPPRPVDPFHPDFGPNVTIYSPDTPVSEIQDDLDELHAQQVDAEMGTNRQAVYFLPGQYGTAEDPLQVKVGYYTEIAGLGASPEDVNINGAVEVYNRCLADGGTSNCLALVNFWRTISNLSIDINKAGQDGCRASAEFWAVSQAVSMRRVDIPTGHVSLMDYCTAGPQFASGGFIADSRLPDVTNGSQQQWLIRNSEIKSWSNGVWNQVFSGVEGAPADDTFPNPPYTTIDQTPISREKPYLYVDDEGRYNVRVPAAQTDSRGVSWDEGETAGRSIPITEFFIATPSDSVKDINNALARGQNLILTPGIYDVAQTIEVKRANTVVLGLGHATLTAVGGAVPLEVKDADGIVVAGVTIDAGTTLSPVLLRVGNPTRGKKLDASNPITLSDVYFRVGGPHIGKTTTALEVNADDVLIDHTWVWRADHGVEGFVNGVNGDTDRWNTNTGTNGVIVNGDRVTATGLFVEHFQKYNTQWNGEDGRVILYQNELPYDPPTQADWTEPDGTLGYPGYKVADDVTSHRLDGAGVYVFNQNNPSIVTDNGFEVPETPGVRLHHIMTVNLSAGTIRHVVNGVGEAADTTRIGVPVYVADYPTP
;
A
#
# COMPACT_ATOMS: atom_id res chain seq x y z
N MET A 1 -41.16 5.22 -38.09
CA MET A 1 -41.14 6.67 -38.36
C MET A 1 -41.68 7.39 -37.15
N PRO A 2 -40.89 8.11 -36.38
CA PRO A 2 -41.36 9.15 -35.49
C PRO A 2 -41.00 10.53 -36.04
N ALA A 3 -41.84 11.50 -35.75
CA ALA A 3 -41.85 12.87 -36.28
C ALA A 3 -40.79 13.78 -35.57
N PRO A 4 -40.40 14.89 -36.21
CA PRO A 4 -39.32 15.77 -35.71
C PRO A 4 -39.79 16.76 -34.64
N VAL A 5 -38.87 17.04 -33.70
CA VAL A 5 -38.99 18.07 -32.65
C VAL A 5 -38.45 19.41 -33.16
N PRO A 6 -39.12 20.57 -32.87
CA PRO A 6 -38.77 21.86 -33.45
C PRO A 6 -37.61 22.55 -32.73
N GLY A 7 -36.81 23.27 -33.54
CA GLY A 7 -35.61 23.97 -33.13
C GLY A 7 -35.89 25.25 -32.29
N ARG A 8 -34.91 25.59 -31.45
CA ARG A 8 -34.83 26.88 -30.73
C ARG A 8 -34.05 27.92 -31.56
N PRO A 9 -34.38 29.21 -31.44
CA PRO A 9 -33.82 30.29 -32.25
C PRO A 9 -32.46 30.77 -31.74
N ALA A 10 -31.61 31.17 -32.69
CA ALA A 10 -30.29 31.73 -32.46
C ALA A 10 -30.35 33.14 -31.86
N GLN A 11 -29.58 33.40 -30.82
CA GLN A 11 -29.33 34.75 -30.32
C GLN A 11 -28.15 35.39 -31.05
N ARG A 12 -28.37 36.57 -31.63
CA ARG A 12 -27.39 37.40 -32.32
C ARG A 12 -26.47 38.09 -31.33
N ALA A 13 -25.17 37.95 -31.46
CA ALA A 13 -24.18 38.74 -30.77
C ALA A 13 -24.08 40.15 -31.39
N ARG A 14 -24.19 41.19 -30.56
CA ARG A 14 -23.91 42.60 -30.93
C ARG A 14 -22.42 42.86 -30.71
N ALA A 15 -21.74 43.27 -31.78
CA ALA A 15 -20.39 43.80 -31.70
C ALA A 15 -20.43 45.27 -31.21
N VAL A 16 -19.67 45.55 -30.16
CA VAL A 16 -19.37 46.92 -29.71
C VAL A 16 -17.97 47.26 -30.18
N ARG A 17 -17.88 48.27 -31.02
CA ARG A 17 -16.61 48.89 -31.45
C ARG A 17 -16.17 49.89 -30.39
N ILE A 18 -14.98 49.69 -29.79
CA ILE A 18 -14.31 50.71 -28.98
C ILE A 18 -13.14 51.26 -29.77
N ALA A 19 -13.15 52.60 -29.91
CA ALA A 19 -12.11 53.37 -30.63
C ALA A 19 -10.82 53.43 -29.77
N ALA A 20 -9.68 53.20 -30.43
CA ALA A 20 -8.38 53.37 -29.82
C ALA A 20 -8.00 54.88 -29.80
N VAL A 21 -7.69 55.40 -28.64
CA VAL A 21 -6.98 56.65 -28.44
C VAL A 21 -5.53 56.32 -28.07
N ALA A 22 -4.62 56.67 -28.91
CA ALA A 22 -3.19 56.52 -28.66
C ALA A 22 -2.69 57.72 -27.84
N THR A 23 -2.22 57.47 -26.63
CA THR A 23 -1.40 58.43 -25.87
C THR A 23 -0.08 57.73 -25.52
N GLY A 24 1.00 58.32 -26.05
CA GLY A 24 2.35 57.87 -25.77
C GLY A 24 2.76 58.14 -24.31
N ALA A 25 3.29 57.14 -23.64
CA ALA A 25 3.98 57.26 -22.37
C ALA A 25 5.37 56.61 -22.45
N ALA A 26 6.35 57.37 -22.05
CA ALA A 26 7.77 57.00 -22.05
C ALA A 26 8.02 55.80 -21.10
N LEU A 27 8.69 54.77 -21.63
CA LEU A 27 9.21 53.65 -20.83
C LEU A 27 10.41 54.11 -19.99
N ILE A 28 10.19 54.30 -18.68
CA ILE A 28 11.26 54.29 -17.69
C ILE A 28 11.45 52.83 -17.27
N ALA A 29 12.54 52.20 -17.70
CA ALA A 29 12.93 50.88 -17.27
C ALA A 29 13.44 50.97 -15.81
N SER A 30 12.57 50.71 -14.84
CA SER A 30 12.96 50.45 -13.44
C SER A 30 13.45 49.00 -13.37
N ALA A 31 14.75 48.79 -13.30
CA ALA A 31 15.35 47.51 -12.94
C ALA A 31 14.98 47.24 -11.48
N LEU A 32 13.93 46.45 -11.26
CA LEU A 32 13.64 45.83 -9.96
C LEU A 32 14.74 44.81 -9.69
N LEU A 33 15.70 45.17 -8.86
CA LEU A 33 16.60 44.21 -8.20
C LEU A 33 15.72 43.26 -7.39
N ALA A 34 15.52 42.05 -7.89
CA ALA A 34 14.90 41.00 -7.14
C ALA A 34 15.78 40.71 -5.91
N THR A 35 15.36 41.19 -4.77
CA THR A 35 15.94 40.73 -3.50
C THR A 35 15.71 39.23 -3.41
N PRO A 36 16.74 38.42 -3.07
CA PRO A 36 16.54 37.00 -2.84
C PRO A 36 15.44 36.85 -1.76
N ALA A 37 14.38 36.14 -2.09
CA ALA A 37 13.33 35.82 -1.12
C ALA A 37 14.01 35.07 0.05
N VAL A 38 14.09 35.72 1.19
CA VAL A 38 14.49 35.07 2.44
C VAL A 38 13.42 34.00 2.69
N ALA A 39 13.84 32.75 2.78
CA ALA A 39 12.93 31.66 3.13
C ALA A 39 12.19 32.04 4.42
N ALA A 40 10.86 31.90 4.41
CA ALA A 40 10.07 32.14 5.59
C ALA A 40 10.61 31.29 6.77
N PRO A 41 10.65 31.80 7.99
CA PRO A 41 11.04 31.01 9.15
C PRO A 41 10.11 29.79 9.26
N PRO A 42 10.62 28.64 9.79
CA PRO A 42 9.79 27.47 9.99
C PRO A 42 8.59 27.83 10.86
N ARG A 43 7.40 27.34 10.52
CA ARG A 43 6.23 27.47 11.39
C ARG A 43 6.52 26.75 12.71
N PRO A 44 6.39 27.41 13.86
CA PRO A 44 6.55 26.71 15.14
C PRO A 44 5.42 25.69 15.27
N VAL A 45 5.76 24.45 15.61
CA VAL A 45 4.78 23.39 15.91
C VAL A 45 4.51 23.41 17.40
N ASP A 46 3.23 23.50 17.80
CA ASP A 46 2.84 23.37 19.21
C ASP A 46 3.00 21.88 19.61
N PRO A 47 3.82 21.56 20.62
CA PRO A 47 4.02 20.17 21.03
C PRO A 47 2.78 19.51 21.66
N PHE A 48 1.82 20.29 22.16
CA PHE A 48 0.61 19.82 22.82
C PHE A 48 -0.62 19.79 21.90
N HIS A 49 -0.64 20.66 20.88
CA HIS A 49 -1.75 20.79 19.94
C HIS A 49 -1.22 21.03 18.52
N PRO A 50 -0.52 20.06 17.93
CA PRO A 50 -0.04 20.19 16.56
C PRO A 50 -1.22 20.29 15.58
N ASP A 51 -1.11 21.20 14.62
CA ASP A 51 -2.12 21.33 13.54
C ASP A 51 -1.83 20.31 12.44
N PHE A 52 -2.61 19.23 12.42
CA PHE A 52 -2.56 18.21 11.38
C PHE A 52 -3.55 18.47 10.22
N GLY A 53 -4.22 19.63 10.20
CA GLY A 53 -5.18 20.00 9.18
C GLY A 53 -6.59 19.41 9.39
N PRO A 54 -7.53 19.74 8.51
CA PRO A 54 -8.96 19.47 8.73
C PRO A 54 -9.37 18.01 8.53
N ASN A 55 -8.49 17.18 7.98
CA ASN A 55 -8.76 15.76 7.68
C ASN A 55 -8.21 14.82 8.78
N VAL A 56 -7.84 15.38 9.92
CA VAL A 56 -7.43 14.60 11.10
C VAL A 56 -8.41 14.91 12.23
N THR A 57 -9.07 13.88 12.73
CA THR A 57 -9.93 13.94 13.90
C THR A 57 -9.25 13.26 15.07
N ILE A 58 -9.24 13.87 16.24
CA ILE A 58 -8.64 13.31 17.46
C ILE A 58 -9.68 13.30 18.56
N TYR A 59 -10.03 12.11 19.03
CA TYR A 59 -10.96 11.94 20.15
C TYR A 59 -10.20 11.77 21.48
N SER A 60 -10.79 12.33 22.52
CA SER A 60 -10.37 12.09 23.90
C SER A 60 -11.32 11.10 24.58
N PRO A 61 -10.92 10.42 25.67
CA PRO A 61 -11.80 9.55 26.44
C PRO A 61 -13.02 10.26 27.04
N ASP A 62 -12.97 11.59 27.13
CA ASP A 62 -14.07 12.43 27.61
C ASP A 62 -15.13 12.72 26.54
N THR A 63 -14.85 12.41 25.26
CA THR A 63 -15.82 12.59 24.18
C THR A 63 -16.94 11.55 24.31
N PRO A 64 -18.22 11.95 24.28
CA PRO A 64 -19.33 11.01 24.36
C PRO A 64 -19.27 9.93 23.28
N VAL A 65 -19.48 8.68 23.62
CA VAL A 65 -19.44 7.54 22.67
C VAL A 65 -20.41 7.76 21.52
N SER A 66 -21.61 8.31 21.80
CA SER A 66 -22.60 8.61 20.76
C SER A 66 -22.14 9.68 19.75
N GLU A 67 -21.36 10.67 20.19
CA GLU A 67 -20.77 11.67 19.29
C GLU A 67 -19.72 11.04 18.39
N ILE A 68 -18.81 10.24 18.97
CA ILE A 68 -17.80 9.48 18.21
C ILE A 68 -18.48 8.56 17.20
N GLN A 69 -19.54 7.85 17.60
CA GLN A 69 -20.26 6.92 16.73
C GLN A 69 -20.92 7.62 15.56
N ASP A 70 -21.62 8.76 15.81
CA ASP A 70 -22.30 9.52 14.77
C ASP A 70 -21.29 10.06 13.73
N ASP A 71 -20.16 10.62 14.18
CA ASP A 71 -19.09 11.14 13.31
C ASP A 71 -18.45 10.01 12.46
N LEU A 72 -18.18 8.85 13.07
CA LEU A 72 -17.58 7.73 12.36
C LEU A 72 -18.54 7.04 11.39
N ASP A 73 -19.82 6.98 11.71
CA ASP A 73 -20.85 6.49 10.78
C ASP A 73 -21.02 7.44 9.58
N GLU A 74 -20.94 8.76 9.78
CA GLU A 74 -20.94 9.74 8.69
C GLU A 74 -19.68 9.60 7.83
N LEU A 75 -18.49 9.50 8.44
CA LEU A 75 -17.24 9.28 7.73
C LEU A 75 -17.28 7.99 6.91
N HIS A 76 -17.74 6.88 7.50
CA HIS A 76 -17.88 5.60 6.79
C HIS A 76 -18.84 5.74 5.60
N ALA A 77 -19.98 6.39 5.77
CA ALA A 77 -20.92 6.59 4.67
C ALA A 77 -20.33 7.38 3.49
N GLN A 78 -19.41 8.31 3.77
CA GLN A 78 -18.68 9.06 2.74
C GLN A 78 -17.59 8.21 2.05
N GLN A 79 -16.93 7.30 2.79
CA GLN A 79 -15.73 6.61 2.36
C GLN A 79 -15.95 5.15 1.91
N VAL A 80 -17.07 4.53 2.24
CA VAL A 80 -17.30 3.08 1.97
C VAL A 80 -17.28 2.73 0.49
N ASP A 81 -17.72 3.64 -0.38
CA ASP A 81 -17.77 3.48 -1.83
C ASP A 81 -16.76 4.38 -2.59
N ALA A 82 -15.88 5.08 -1.87
CA ALA A 82 -14.98 6.08 -2.43
C ALA A 82 -13.65 5.50 -2.94
N GLU A 83 -13.69 4.37 -3.65
CA GLU A 83 -12.49 3.64 -4.11
C GLU A 83 -11.50 4.51 -4.89
N MET A 84 -11.99 5.36 -5.80
CA MET A 84 -11.18 6.32 -6.55
C MET A 84 -11.36 7.76 -6.04
N GLY A 85 -11.87 7.90 -4.82
CA GLY A 85 -12.15 9.18 -4.19
C GLY A 85 -10.88 9.97 -3.82
N THR A 86 -11.08 11.26 -3.61
CA THR A 86 -10.00 12.21 -3.27
C THR A 86 -9.85 12.45 -1.77
N ASN A 87 -10.84 12.10 -0.96
CA ASN A 87 -10.77 12.27 0.49
C ASN A 87 -9.73 11.34 1.10
N ARG A 88 -8.98 11.87 2.06
CA ARG A 88 -7.99 11.16 2.87
C ARG A 88 -8.27 11.54 4.30
N GLN A 89 -8.41 10.57 5.20
CA GLN A 89 -8.84 10.81 6.58
C GLN A 89 -7.99 10.03 7.57
N ALA A 90 -7.66 10.66 8.69
CA ALA A 90 -7.06 10.00 9.83
C ALA A 90 -7.89 10.27 11.09
N VAL A 91 -8.21 9.22 11.82
CA VAL A 91 -8.94 9.27 13.08
C VAL A 91 -8.05 8.71 14.16
N TYR A 92 -7.78 9.51 15.15
CA TYR A 92 -6.90 9.16 16.25
C TYR A 92 -7.62 9.18 17.59
N PHE A 93 -7.22 8.29 18.46
CA PHE A 93 -7.73 8.18 19.82
C PHE A 93 -6.59 8.43 20.82
N LEU A 94 -6.76 9.43 21.70
CA LEU A 94 -5.86 9.65 22.82
C LEU A 94 -5.89 8.46 23.80
N PRO A 95 -4.84 8.25 24.62
CA PRO A 95 -4.83 7.19 25.63
C PRO A 95 -6.10 7.18 26.49
N GLY A 96 -6.73 6.03 26.61
CA GLY A 96 -7.94 5.82 27.39
C GLY A 96 -8.88 4.75 26.83
N GLN A 97 -10.08 4.68 27.43
CA GLN A 97 -11.12 3.71 27.11
C GLN A 97 -12.22 4.36 26.29
N TYR A 98 -12.64 3.72 25.21
CA TYR A 98 -13.72 4.15 24.31
C TYR A 98 -14.78 3.05 24.18
N GLY A 99 -16.04 3.40 24.38
CA GLY A 99 -17.12 2.44 24.52
C GLY A 99 -17.16 1.76 25.89
N THR A 100 -18.28 1.14 26.18
CA THR A 100 -18.52 0.37 27.41
C THR A 100 -19.20 -0.96 27.09
N ALA A 101 -19.38 -1.80 28.11
CA ALA A 101 -20.09 -3.07 27.94
C ALA A 101 -21.55 -2.87 27.50
N GLU A 102 -22.17 -1.79 27.92
CA GLU A 102 -23.56 -1.43 27.61
C GLU A 102 -23.69 -0.57 26.34
N ASP A 103 -22.67 0.22 26.03
CA ASP A 103 -22.65 1.15 24.88
C ASP A 103 -21.31 1.00 24.12
N PRO A 104 -21.17 -0.07 23.31
CA PRO A 104 -19.95 -0.35 22.59
C PRO A 104 -19.75 0.57 21.38
N LEU A 105 -18.50 0.95 21.10
CA LEU A 105 -18.15 1.73 19.91
C LEU A 105 -17.95 0.80 18.69
N GLN A 106 -18.76 0.97 17.65
CA GLN A 106 -18.72 0.18 16.42
C GLN A 106 -18.10 0.98 15.27
N VAL A 107 -16.81 0.81 15.03
CA VAL A 107 -16.07 1.53 13.99
C VAL A 107 -16.07 0.74 12.68
N LYS A 108 -16.55 1.35 11.59
CA LYS A 108 -16.44 0.77 10.23
C LYS A 108 -15.44 1.58 9.43
N VAL A 109 -14.45 0.92 8.85
CA VAL A 109 -13.35 1.59 8.15
C VAL A 109 -13.62 1.64 6.64
N GLY A 110 -13.71 2.85 6.07
CA GLY A 110 -13.87 3.09 4.64
C GLY A 110 -12.53 3.25 3.91
N TYR A 111 -12.56 3.53 2.60
CA TYR A 111 -11.37 3.81 1.80
C TYR A 111 -10.59 5.01 2.35
N TYR A 112 -9.26 4.96 2.22
CA TYR A 112 -8.33 6.03 2.60
C TYR A 112 -8.55 6.56 4.02
N THR A 113 -8.96 5.67 4.91
CA THR A 113 -9.17 5.97 6.31
C THR A 113 -8.15 5.22 7.17
N GLU A 114 -7.45 5.96 8.00
CA GLU A 114 -6.56 5.43 9.04
C GLU A 114 -7.23 5.60 10.40
N ILE A 115 -7.32 4.51 11.16
CA ILE A 115 -7.77 4.50 12.55
C ILE A 115 -6.58 4.13 13.43
N ALA A 116 -6.21 4.97 14.39
CA ALA A 116 -5.05 4.66 15.24
C ALA A 116 -5.17 5.21 16.68
N GLY A 117 -4.53 4.49 17.59
CA GLY A 117 -4.31 4.96 18.95
C GLY A 117 -3.06 5.84 19.04
N LEU A 118 -3.11 6.86 19.89
CA LEU A 118 -1.98 7.75 20.21
C LEU A 118 -1.30 7.36 21.54
N GLY A 119 -1.34 6.10 21.92
CA GLY A 119 -0.60 5.56 23.05
C GLY A 119 0.86 5.24 22.70
N ALA A 120 1.74 5.12 23.69
CA ALA A 120 3.08 4.58 23.54
C ALA A 120 3.04 3.06 23.28
N SER A 121 2.01 2.38 23.83
CA SER A 121 1.67 0.98 23.59
C SER A 121 0.26 0.86 22.99
N PRO A 122 -0.04 -0.21 22.24
CA PRO A 122 -1.42 -0.50 21.81
C PRO A 122 -2.40 -0.60 23.00
N GLU A 123 -1.93 -1.06 24.14
CA GLU A 123 -2.75 -1.25 25.36
C GLU A 123 -3.21 0.08 25.99
N ASP A 124 -2.57 1.21 25.63
CA ASP A 124 -2.94 2.53 26.16
C ASP A 124 -4.27 3.05 25.60
N VAL A 125 -4.70 2.55 24.44
CA VAL A 125 -5.96 2.95 23.79
C VAL A 125 -6.83 1.73 23.62
N ASN A 126 -7.92 1.64 24.37
CA ASN A 126 -8.81 0.49 24.30
C ASN A 126 -10.18 0.87 23.70
N ILE A 127 -10.60 0.13 22.69
CA ILE A 127 -11.94 0.20 22.10
C ILE A 127 -12.75 -1.00 22.60
N ASN A 128 -13.70 -0.76 23.49
CA ASN A 128 -14.73 -1.74 23.83
C ASN A 128 -15.82 -1.68 22.76
N GLY A 129 -15.76 -2.60 21.81
CA GLY A 129 -16.59 -2.54 20.62
C GLY A 129 -16.03 -3.35 19.47
N ALA A 130 -15.84 -2.71 18.30
CA ALA A 130 -15.27 -3.35 17.11
C ALA A 130 -14.67 -2.31 16.16
N VAL A 131 -13.65 -2.73 15.38
CA VAL A 131 -13.10 -1.93 14.28
C VAL A 131 -13.06 -2.78 13.01
N GLU A 132 -14.01 -2.59 12.11
CA GLU A 132 -14.36 -3.60 11.11
C GLU A 132 -14.36 -3.09 9.67
N VAL A 133 -14.13 -4.03 8.76
CA VAL A 133 -14.40 -3.88 7.33
C VAL A 133 -15.27 -5.05 6.89
N TYR A 134 -16.41 -4.73 6.25
CA TYR A 134 -17.32 -5.71 5.68
C TYR A 134 -17.15 -5.83 4.16
N ASN A 135 -17.63 -6.93 3.59
CA ASN A 135 -17.73 -7.08 2.15
C ASN A 135 -18.54 -5.95 1.52
N ARG A 136 -18.13 -5.50 0.33
CA ARG A 136 -18.88 -4.55 -0.48
C ARG A 136 -19.80 -5.28 -1.45
N CYS A 137 -21.06 -4.84 -1.51
CA CYS A 137 -22.02 -5.31 -2.51
C CYS A 137 -21.97 -4.40 -3.74
N LEU A 138 -21.41 -4.90 -4.84
CA LEU A 138 -21.27 -4.14 -6.07
C LEU A 138 -22.63 -4.08 -6.80
N ALA A 139 -22.95 -2.90 -7.38
CA ALA A 139 -24.27 -2.60 -7.92
C ALA A 139 -24.76 -3.59 -9.02
N ASP A 140 -23.83 -4.12 -9.81
CA ASP A 140 -24.14 -4.98 -10.97
C ASP A 140 -24.41 -6.45 -10.61
N GLY A 141 -24.25 -6.84 -9.36
CA GLY A 141 -24.36 -8.24 -8.91
C GLY A 141 -25.38 -8.51 -7.81
N GLY A 142 -26.02 -7.48 -7.29
CA GLY A 142 -26.93 -7.62 -6.15
C GLY A 142 -26.25 -8.20 -4.92
N THR A 143 -27.00 -8.86 -4.02
CA THR A 143 -26.45 -9.50 -2.82
C THR A 143 -25.53 -10.69 -3.10
N SER A 144 -25.50 -11.22 -4.32
CA SER A 144 -24.60 -12.31 -4.70
C SER A 144 -23.19 -11.86 -5.10
N ASN A 145 -22.96 -10.56 -5.24
CA ASN A 145 -21.67 -9.97 -5.57
C ASN A 145 -21.14 -9.09 -4.42
N CYS A 146 -21.26 -9.56 -3.19
CA CYS A 146 -20.74 -8.90 -2.00
C CYS A 146 -19.39 -9.53 -1.62
N LEU A 147 -18.28 -8.86 -1.92
CA LEU A 147 -16.93 -9.39 -1.83
C LEU A 147 -15.96 -8.43 -1.10
N ALA A 148 -14.84 -8.97 -0.66
CA ALA A 148 -13.75 -8.19 -0.06
C ALA A 148 -12.67 -7.78 -1.07
N LEU A 149 -12.70 -8.31 -2.29
CA LEU A 149 -11.68 -8.15 -3.32
C LEU A 149 -11.34 -6.68 -3.66
N VAL A 150 -12.26 -5.77 -3.42
CA VAL A 150 -12.11 -4.33 -3.68
C VAL A 150 -11.89 -3.50 -2.40
N ASN A 151 -11.70 -4.12 -1.24
CA ASN A 151 -11.52 -3.41 0.03
C ASN A 151 -10.08 -2.97 0.25
N PHE A 152 -9.60 -2.02 -0.55
CA PHE A 152 -8.25 -1.48 -0.52
C PHE A 152 -8.09 -0.25 0.38
N TRP A 153 -6.83 0.19 0.63
CA TRP A 153 -6.44 1.48 1.25
C TRP A 153 -7.14 1.78 2.57
N ARG A 154 -6.94 0.92 3.55
CA ARG A 154 -7.40 1.10 4.94
C ARG A 154 -6.26 0.78 5.89
N THR A 155 -6.22 1.44 7.03
CA THR A 155 -5.22 1.17 8.06
C THR A 155 -5.85 1.20 9.44
N ILE A 156 -5.49 0.20 10.27
CA ILE A 156 -5.74 0.20 11.70
C ILE A 156 -4.41 -0.01 12.41
N SER A 157 -4.13 0.79 13.45
CA SER A 157 -2.86 0.68 14.16
C SER A 157 -2.88 1.15 15.61
N ASN A 158 -1.98 0.57 16.41
CA ASN A 158 -1.60 1.03 17.73
C ASN A 158 -2.78 1.21 18.71
N LEU A 159 -3.66 0.22 18.81
CA LEU A 159 -4.79 0.20 19.74
C LEU A 159 -5.17 -1.24 20.13
N SER A 160 -5.90 -1.39 21.21
CA SER A 160 -6.50 -2.65 21.62
C SER A 160 -8.02 -2.67 21.40
N ILE A 161 -8.57 -3.87 21.16
CA ILE A 161 -9.99 -4.06 20.91
C ILE A 161 -10.50 -5.15 21.87
N ASP A 162 -11.34 -4.76 22.81
CA ASP A 162 -12.19 -5.67 23.53
C ASP A 162 -13.45 -5.92 22.71
N ILE A 163 -13.48 -7.04 21.96
CA ILE A 163 -14.58 -7.33 21.04
C ILE A 163 -15.91 -7.35 21.80
N ASN A 164 -16.75 -6.39 21.50
CA ASN A 164 -18.08 -6.25 22.03
C ASN A 164 -19.08 -5.99 20.90
N LYS A 165 -19.91 -6.97 20.63
CA LYS A 165 -20.89 -6.96 19.53
C LYS A 165 -22.33 -6.81 20.06
N ALA A 166 -22.50 -6.18 21.22
CA ALA A 166 -23.82 -5.91 21.77
C ALA A 166 -24.68 -5.11 20.76
N GLY A 167 -25.93 -5.54 20.59
CA GLY A 167 -26.84 -4.94 19.61
C GLY A 167 -26.70 -5.44 18.17
N GLN A 168 -25.66 -6.21 17.85
CA GLN A 168 -25.49 -6.84 16.53
C GLN A 168 -26.33 -8.13 16.41
N ASP A 169 -26.69 -8.49 15.16
CA ASP A 169 -27.38 -9.77 14.91
C ASP A 169 -26.45 -10.98 15.11
N GLY A 170 -27.04 -12.19 15.12
CA GLY A 170 -26.31 -13.41 15.46
C GLY A 170 -25.10 -13.69 14.57
N CYS A 171 -25.13 -13.33 13.30
CA CYS A 171 -23.97 -13.48 12.42
C CYS A 171 -22.91 -12.40 12.70
N ARG A 172 -23.31 -11.14 12.74
CA ARG A 172 -22.41 -10.02 13.03
C ARG A 172 -21.79 -10.08 14.44
N ALA A 173 -22.49 -10.70 15.37
CA ALA A 173 -22.00 -10.91 16.72
C ALA A 173 -20.95 -12.02 16.84
N SER A 174 -20.66 -12.79 15.78
CA SER A 174 -19.82 -13.99 15.86
C SER A 174 -18.31 -13.72 15.80
N ALA A 175 -17.88 -12.58 15.28
CA ALA A 175 -16.47 -12.26 15.09
C ALA A 175 -16.24 -10.77 14.90
N GLU A 176 -14.99 -10.36 15.06
CA GLU A 176 -14.42 -9.12 14.50
C GLU A 176 -14.12 -9.36 13.02
N PHE A 177 -14.68 -8.56 12.12
CA PHE A 177 -14.56 -8.75 10.67
C PHE A 177 -13.54 -7.81 10.06
N TRP A 178 -12.45 -8.37 9.55
CA TRP A 178 -11.43 -7.63 8.81
C TRP A 178 -11.36 -8.12 7.36
N ALA A 179 -12.43 -7.86 6.59
CA ALA A 179 -12.59 -8.34 5.22
C ALA A 179 -11.94 -7.37 4.22
N VAL A 180 -10.63 -7.53 4.00
CA VAL A 180 -9.79 -6.58 3.27
C VAL A 180 -9.00 -7.23 2.15
N SER A 181 -8.35 -6.39 1.33
CA SER A 181 -7.47 -6.74 0.22
C SER A 181 -6.14 -5.98 0.30
N GLN A 182 -5.46 -5.75 -0.84
CA GLN A 182 -4.15 -5.11 -0.88
C GLN A 182 -4.18 -3.66 -0.36
N ALA A 183 -3.01 -3.12 -0.03
CA ALA A 183 -2.81 -1.80 0.56
C ALA A 183 -3.62 -1.58 1.86
N VAL A 184 -3.81 -2.65 2.62
CA VAL A 184 -4.47 -2.61 3.93
C VAL A 184 -3.55 -3.21 4.97
N SER A 185 -3.28 -2.45 6.02
CA SER A 185 -2.43 -2.92 7.12
C SER A 185 -3.14 -2.86 8.47
N MET A 186 -2.90 -3.92 9.26
CA MET A 186 -3.19 -3.97 10.69
C MET A 186 -1.82 -4.07 11.39
N ARG A 187 -1.47 -3.06 12.19
CA ARG A 187 -0.16 -3.01 12.85
C ARG A 187 -0.29 -2.61 14.31
N ARG A 188 0.36 -3.34 15.19
CA ARG A 188 0.33 -3.03 16.64
C ARG A 188 -1.10 -2.99 17.15
N VAL A 189 -1.87 -4.04 16.87
CA VAL A 189 -3.25 -4.19 17.35
C VAL A 189 -3.31 -5.34 18.33
N ASP A 190 -3.89 -5.10 19.50
CA ASP A 190 -4.10 -6.10 20.54
C ASP A 190 -5.57 -6.50 20.60
N ILE A 191 -5.87 -7.74 20.23
CA ILE A 191 -7.20 -8.35 20.40
C ILE A 191 -7.04 -9.59 21.28
N PRO A 192 -7.11 -9.44 22.60
CA PRO A 192 -6.69 -10.50 23.53
C PRO A 192 -7.63 -11.71 23.54
N THR A 193 -8.89 -11.51 23.17
CA THR A 193 -9.91 -12.59 23.24
C THR A 193 -10.93 -12.47 22.12
N GLY A 194 -11.61 -13.57 21.82
CA GLY A 194 -12.67 -13.60 20.83
C GLY A 194 -12.28 -14.32 19.55
N HIS A 195 -12.78 -13.84 18.43
CA HIS A 195 -12.54 -14.43 17.11
C HIS A 195 -12.38 -13.32 16.06
N VAL A 196 -11.35 -13.40 15.26
CA VAL A 196 -11.12 -12.52 14.11
C VAL A 196 -11.41 -13.29 12.83
N SER A 197 -12.29 -12.77 12.00
CA SER A 197 -12.56 -13.30 10.66
C SER A 197 -11.99 -12.35 9.60
N LEU A 198 -11.08 -12.85 8.78
CA LEU A 198 -10.50 -12.09 7.67
C LEU A 198 -11.44 -12.03 6.46
N MET A 199 -12.69 -12.45 6.62
CA MET A 199 -13.73 -12.46 5.60
C MET A 199 -15.09 -12.18 6.24
N ASP A 200 -15.91 -11.38 5.55
CA ASP A 200 -17.31 -11.19 5.92
C ASP A 200 -18.21 -12.24 5.24
N TYR A 201 -18.54 -13.29 5.97
CA TYR A 201 -19.46 -14.34 5.51
C TYR A 201 -20.93 -14.04 5.82
N CYS A 202 -21.24 -12.94 6.51
CA CYS A 202 -22.60 -12.58 6.92
C CYS A 202 -23.41 -11.94 5.79
N THR A 203 -22.76 -11.22 4.88
CA THR A 203 -23.45 -10.49 3.82
C THR A 203 -23.99 -11.41 2.71
N ALA A 204 -23.17 -12.32 2.18
CA ALA A 204 -23.56 -13.23 1.11
C ALA A 204 -22.82 -14.58 1.17
N GLY A 205 -22.31 -14.98 2.33
CA GLY A 205 -21.38 -16.10 2.48
C GLY A 205 -19.98 -15.78 1.96
N PRO A 206 -19.08 -16.79 1.91
CA PRO A 206 -17.74 -16.62 1.40
C PRO A 206 -17.77 -16.14 -0.06
N GLN A 207 -17.10 -15.02 -0.32
CA GLN A 207 -16.94 -14.44 -1.65
C GLN A 207 -15.46 -14.20 -1.91
N PHE A 208 -15.12 -13.68 -3.09
CA PHE A 208 -13.74 -13.43 -3.44
C PHE A 208 -13.10 -12.37 -2.53
N ALA A 209 -11.86 -12.66 -2.13
CA ALA A 209 -10.98 -11.75 -1.41
C ALA A 209 -9.55 -11.99 -1.88
N SER A 210 -8.77 -10.93 -1.94
CA SER A 210 -7.37 -11.01 -2.31
C SER A 210 -6.54 -11.35 -1.07
N GLY A 211 -5.95 -10.40 -0.40
CA GLY A 211 -5.18 -10.66 0.79
C GLY A 211 -4.82 -9.38 1.52
N GLY A 212 -4.20 -9.52 2.67
CA GLY A 212 -3.82 -8.39 3.50
C GLY A 212 -2.53 -8.64 4.25
N PHE A 213 -2.26 -7.75 5.18
CA PHE A 213 -1.05 -7.73 5.96
C PHE A 213 -1.35 -7.41 7.43
N ILE A 214 -0.79 -8.24 8.31
CA ILE A 214 -0.82 -8.02 9.75
C ILE A 214 0.60 -8.08 10.28
N ALA A 215 0.98 -7.12 11.12
CA ALA A 215 2.30 -7.10 11.76
C ALA A 215 2.23 -6.57 13.19
N ASP A 216 3.15 -7.05 14.03
CA ASP A 216 3.35 -6.55 15.39
C ASP A 216 2.03 -6.55 16.22
N SER A 217 1.18 -7.57 16.02
CA SER A 217 -0.16 -7.65 16.58
C SER A 217 -0.40 -8.94 17.35
N ARG A 218 -1.19 -8.87 18.41
CA ARG A 218 -1.66 -10.02 19.18
C ARG A 218 -3.12 -10.31 18.84
N LEU A 219 -3.40 -11.51 18.37
CA LEU A 219 -4.71 -11.90 17.88
C LEU A 219 -5.22 -13.20 18.54
N PRO A 220 -6.55 -13.33 18.76
CA PRO A 220 -7.15 -14.55 19.27
C PRO A 220 -7.21 -15.66 18.20
N ASP A 221 -8.29 -16.43 18.17
CA ASP A 221 -8.55 -17.37 17.09
C ASP A 221 -8.84 -16.63 15.79
N VAL A 222 -8.07 -16.91 14.72
CA VAL A 222 -8.18 -16.25 13.41
C VAL A 222 -8.68 -17.24 12.36
N THR A 223 -9.69 -16.82 11.58
CA THR A 223 -10.16 -17.57 10.43
C THR A 223 -9.89 -16.80 9.14
N ASN A 224 -9.04 -17.36 8.29
CA ASN A 224 -8.97 -16.98 6.89
C ASN A 224 -10.18 -17.59 6.16
N GLY A 225 -10.92 -16.82 5.43
CA GLY A 225 -12.09 -17.31 4.70
C GLY A 225 -11.79 -17.66 3.27
N SER A 226 -11.63 -16.64 2.44
CA SER A 226 -11.46 -16.77 1.00
C SER A 226 -10.25 -15.98 0.47
N GLN A 227 -9.43 -15.41 1.35
CA GLN A 227 -8.26 -14.66 0.95
C GLN A 227 -7.25 -15.56 0.24
N GLN A 228 -6.86 -15.15 -0.94
CA GLN A 228 -5.95 -15.87 -1.84
C GLN A 228 -4.53 -15.92 -1.26
N GLN A 229 -4.09 -14.84 -0.64
CA GLN A 229 -2.80 -14.70 0.02
C GLN A 229 -2.90 -13.85 1.27
N TRP A 230 -2.05 -14.11 2.25
CA TRP A 230 -1.98 -13.34 3.48
C TRP A 230 -0.58 -13.40 4.09
N LEU A 231 -0.10 -12.29 4.65
CA LEU A 231 1.12 -12.25 5.45
C LEU A 231 0.82 -11.82 6.88
N ILE A 232 1.28 -12.63 7.83
CA ILE A 232 1.44 -12.22 9.22
C ILE A 232 2.93 -12.18 9.54
N ARG A 233 3.39 -11.08 10.13
CA ARG A 233 4.79 -10.86 10.48
C ARG A 233 4.91 -10.39 11.91
N ASN A 234 5.87 -10.97 12.68
CA ASN A 234 6.20 -10.51 14.04
C ASN A 234 4.95 -10.30 14.92
N SER A 235 4.16 -11.32 15.08
CA SER A 235 2.87 -11.24 15.77
C SER A 235 2.68 -12.46 16.67
N GLU A 236 1.66 -12.43 17.49
CA GLU A 236 1.19 -13.56 18.29
C GLU A 236 -0.22 -13.94 17.86
N ILE A 237 -0.47 -15.20 17.59
CA ILE A 237 -1.80 -15.72 17.28
C ILE A 237 -2.10 -16.94 18.15
N LYS A 238 -3.30 -17.01 18.68
CA LYS A 238 -3.71 -18.18 19.47
C LYS A 238 -3.96 -19.38 18.57
N SER A 239 -4.63 -19.18 17.42
CA SER A 239 -4.82 -20.21 16.41
C SER A 239 -5.10 -19.58 15.04
N TRP A 240 -4.81 -20.35 13.98
CA TRP A 240 -5.17 -20.00 12.62
C TRP A 240 -5.91 -21.14 11.96
N SER A 241 -6.97 -20.84 11.24
CA SER A 241 -7.74 -21.83 10.50
C SER A 241 -7.99 -21.41 9.06
N ASN A 242 -8.02 -22.43 8.19
CA ASN A 242 -8.27 -22.32 6.79
C ASN A 242 -7.13 -21.64 6.01
N GLY A 243 -7.16 -21.73 4.69
CA GLY A 243 -6.19 -21.12 3.77
C GLY A 243 -6.59 -21.45 2.35
N VAL A 244 -6.50 -20.46 1.46
CA VAL A 244 -6.92 -20.67 0.07
C VAL A 244 -5.73 -21.01 -0.82
N TRP A 245 -4.78 -20.10 -1.04
CA TRP A 245 -3.68 -20.38 -1.98
C TRP A 245 -2.30 -20.19 -1.39
N ASN A 246 -2.08 -19.15 -0.59
CA ASN A 246 -0.77 -18.81 -0.06
C ASN A 246 -0.88 -18.00 1.23
N GLN A 247 -0.54 -18.63 2.35
CA GLN A 247 -0.59 -18.02 3.67
C GLN A 247 0.81 -18.07 4.28
N VAL A 248 1.39 -16.91 4.57
CA VAL A 248 2.78 -16.80 5.02
C VAL A 248 2.84 -16.24 6.44
N PHE A 249 3.65 -16.88 7.27
CA PHE A 249 3.89 -16.50 8.66
C PHE A 249 5.39 -16.30 8.85
N SER A 250 5.80 -15.12 9.28
CA SER A 250 7.22 -14.82 9.51
C SER A 250 7.43 -14.26 10.92
N GLY A 251 8.18 -14.97 11.76
CA GLY A 251 8.42 -14.57 13.14
C GLY A 251 7.13 -14.50 13.97
N VAL A 252 6.19 -15.41 13.75
CA VAL A 252 4.89 -15.41 14.41
C VAL A 252 4.86 -16.47 15.52
N GLU A 253 4.48 -16.07 16.73
CA GLU A 253 4.18 -17.00 17.81
C GLU A 253 2.78 -17.61 17.63
N GLY A 254 2.69 -18.94 17.75
CA GLY A 254 1.46 -19.67 17.47
C GLY A 254 1.18 -19.91 15.97
N ALA A 255 2.15 -19.62 15.09
CA ALA A 255 2.02 -19.92 13.66
C ALA A 255 1.74 -21.41 13.41
N PRO A 256 0.88 -21.75 12.41
CA PRO A 256 0.67 -23.15 12.05
C PRO A 256 1.94 -23.73 11.40
N ALA A 257 2.12 -25.06 11.53
CA ALA A 257 3.18 -25.78 10.83
C ALA A 257 2.91 -25.82 9.31
N ASP A 258 3.97 -25.92 8.51
CA ASP A 258 3.93 -25.98 7.03
C ASP A 258 4.41 -27.32 6.47
N ASP A 259 4.62 -28.32 7.32
CA ASP A 259 5.15 -29.64 6.98
C ASP A 259 4.26 -30.48 6.05
N THR A 260 3.04 -30.00 5.78
CA THR A 260 2.05 -30.64 4.90
C THR A 260 1.75 -29.83 3.64
N PHE A 261 2.55 -28.80 3.33
CA PHE A 261 2.36 -27.99 2.12
C PHE A 261 2.23 -28.90 0.85
N PRO A 262 1.30 -28.62 -0.05
CA PRO A 262 0.41 -27.45 -0.13
C PRO A 262 -0.98 -27.63 0.50
N ASN A 263 -1.18 -28.55 1.39
CA ASN A 263 -2.47 -28.79 2.02
C ASN A 263 -2.36 -28.96 3.54
N PRO A 264 -2.55 -27.86 4.30
CA PRO A 264 -2.88 -26.48 3.89
C PRO A 264 -1.69 -25.74 3.24
N PRO A 265 -1.96 -24.66 2.48
CA PRO A 265 -0.93 -23.91 1.74
C PRO A 265 -0.23 -22.87 2.65
N TYR A 266 0.39 -23.33 3.69
CA TYR A 266 1.10 -22.51 4.68
C TYR A 266 2.60 -22.46 4.37
N THR A 267 3.20 -21.32 4.66
CA THR A 267 4.65 -21.10 4.66
C THR A 267 5.03 -20.44 5.97
N THR A 268 5.84 -21.09 6.79
CA THR A 268 6.19 -20.60 8.13
C THR A 268 7.70 -20.41 8.25
N ILE A 269 8.11 -19.18 8.57
CA ILE A 269 9.49 -18.79 8.81
C ILE A 269 9.60 -18.45 10.29
N ASP A 270 10.41 -19.20 11.02
CA ASP A 270 10.47 -19.16 12.48
C ASP A 270 10.83 -17.77 13.02
N GLN A 271 11.75 -17.06 12.36
CA GLN A 271 12.17 -15.71 12.71
C GLN A 271 12.20 -14.82 11.47
N THR A 272 11.75 -13.58 11.60
CA THR A 272 11.90 -12.59 10.53
C THR A 272 13.35 -12.12 10.48
N PRO A 273 14.06 -12.33 9.36
CA PRO A 273 15.51 -12.08 9.29
C PRO A 273 15.91 -10.65 9.60
N ILE A 274 15.12 -9.70 9.09
CA ILE A 274 15.23 -8.29 9.42
C ILE A 274 13.86 -7.66 9.38
N SER A 275 13.54 -6.85 10.38
CA SER A 275 12.29 -6.08 10.47
C SER A 275 12.55 -4.70 11.06
N ARG A 276 11.70 -3.77 10.74
CA ARG A 276 11.56 -2.48 11.44
C ARG A 276 10.08 -2.12 11.42
N GLU A 277 9.48 -1.95 12.59
CA GLU A 277 8.08 -1.56 12.66
C GLU A 277 7.88 -0.13 12.13
N LYS A 278 6.68 0.14 11.61
CA LYS A 278 6.29 1.44 11.07
C LYS A 278 6.38 2.51 12.17
N PRO A 279 6.95 3.68 11.90
CA PRO A 279 6.85 4.81 12.83
C PRO A 279 5.39 5.18 13.13
N TYR A 280 5.13 5.59 14.36
CA TYR A 280 3.79 5.97 14.80
C TYR A 280 3.78 7.22 15.68
N LEU A 281 2.70 7.98 15.58
CA LEU A 281 2.41 9.11 16.47
C LEU A 281 2.01 8.58 17.84
N TYR A 282 2.44 9.27 18.89
CA TYR A 282 1.96 9.02 20.24
C TYR A 282 2.04 10.29 21.09
N VAL A 283 1.31 10.31 22.20
CA VAL A 283 1.34 11.37 23.20
C VAL A 283 2.01 10.82 24.44
N ASP A 284 3.03 11.54 24.94
CA ASP A 284 3.74 11.14 26.15
C ASP A 284 2.97 11.52 27.44
N ASP A 285 3.50 11.10 28.60
CA ASP A 285 2.88 11.34 29.92
C ASP A 285 2.72 12.83 30.26
N GLU A 286 3.47 13.73 29.61
CA GLU A 286 3.34 15.17 29.75
C GLU A 286 2.35 15.79 28.75
N GLY A 287 1.71 14.98 27.89
CA GLY A 287 0.74 15.42 26.89
C GLY A 287 1.37 15.96 25.60
N ARG A 288 2.67 15.72 25.36
CA ARG A 288 3.37 16.18 24.15
C ARG A 288 3.31 15.13 23.06
N TYR A 289 3.07 15.57 21.83
CA TYR A 289 3.11 14.71 20.65
C TYR A 289 4.54 14.38 20.24
N ASN A 290 4.76 13.12 19.95
CA ASN A 290 6.02 12.56 19.50
C ASN A 290 5.78 11.56 18.36
N VAL A 291 6.83 11.26 17.60
CA VAL A 291 6.85 10.12 16.66
C VAL A 291 7.84 9.08 17.20
N ARG A 292 7.34 7.90 17.52
CA ARG A 292 8.21 6.75 17.79
C ARG A 292 8.75 6.19 16.49
N VAL A 293 10.06 5.98 16.40
CA VAL A 293 10.75 5.35 15.27
C VAL A 293 11.40 4.08 15.80
N PRO A 294 10.78 2.92 15.54
CA PRO A 294 11.32 1.63 15.97
C PRO A 294 12.72 1.36 15.41
N ALA A 295 13.55 0.69 16.18
CA ALA A 295 14.84 0.20 15.74
C ALA A 295 14.66 -0.99 14.77
N ALA A 296 15.59 -1.16 13.85
CA ALA A 296 15.66 -2.40 13.07
C ALA A 296 16.07 -3.55 14.00
N GLN A 297 15.50 -4.73 13.76
CA GLN A 297 15.75 -5.96 14.51
C GLN A 297 16.13 -7.07 13.53
N THR A 298 17.00 -7.97 13.95
CA THR A 298 17.35 -9.19 13.21
C THR A 298 16.82 -10.39 13.95
N ASP A 299 16.43 -11.42 13.18
CA ASP A 299 15.93 -12.69 13.73
C ASP A 299 14.80 -12.49 14.75
N SER A 300 13.88 -11.56 14.44
CA SER A 300 12.82 -11.14 15.34
C SER A 300 11.61 -12.09 15.31
N ARG A 301 10.89 -12.16 16.44
CA ARG A 301 9.71 -13.00 16.62
C ARG A 301 8.77 -12.39 17.66
N GLY A 302 7.47 -12.62 17.53
CA GLY A 302 6.45 -12.05 18.43
C GLY A 302 6.28 -10.55 18.28
N VAL A 303 5.49 -9.95 19.15
CA VAL A 303 5.23 -8.52 19.14
C VAL A 303 6.39 -7.73 19.74
N SER A 304 6.55 -6.48 19.31
CA SER A 304 7.68 -5.63 19.75
C SER A 304 7.40 -4.83 21.03
N TRP A 305 6.17 -4.89 21.55
CA TRP A 305 5.68 -4.05 22.65
C TRP A 305 5.30 -4.83 23.92
N ASP A 306 5.48 -6.14 23.94
CA ASP A 306 5.08 -7.00 25.08
C ASP A 306 5.85 -6.69 26.39
N GLU A 307 7.09 -6.24 26.28
CA GLU A 307 7.91 -5.82 27.43
C GLU A 307 7.87 -4.29 27.68
N GLY A 308 6.87 -3.58 27.12
CA GLY A 308 6.70 -2.13 27.23
C GLY A 308 6.89 -1.40 25.89
N GLU A 309 7.47 -0.20 25.90
CA GLU A 309 7.65 0.60 24.70
C GLU A 309 8.58 -0.09 23.69
N THR A 310 8.14 -0.22 22.45
CA THR A 310 8.96 -0.77 21.35
C THR A 310 10.34 -0.12 21.29
N ALA A 311 11.39 -0.92 21.25
CA ALA A 311 12.78 -0.43 21.17
C ALA A 311 12.98 0.51 19.97
N GLY A 312 13.62 1.66 20.18
CA GLY A 312 13.80 2.66 19.14
C GLY A 312 14.11 4.05 19.72
N ARG A 313 13.73 5.09 18.99
CA ARG A 313 13.89 6.49 19.40
C ARG A 313 12.60 7.26 19.24
N SER A 314 12.37 8.22 20.12
CA SER A 314 11.26 9.16 20.01
C SER A 314 11.78 10.49 19.46
N ILE A 315 11.05 11.08 18.54
CA ILE A 315 11.34 12.39 17.96
C ILE A 315 10.19 13.32 18.33
N PRO A 316 10.45 14.43 19.05
CA PRO A 316 9.43 15.42 19.34
C PRO A 316 8.78 15.95 18.08
N ILE A 317 7.46 16.18 18.11
CA ILE A 317 6.71 16.70 16.96
C ILE A 317 7.26 18.04 16.45
N THR A 318 7.90 18.82 17.31
CA THR A 318 8.54 20.09 16.96
C THR A 318 9.74 19.95 16.02
N GLU A 319 10.28 18.73 15.85
CA GLU A 319 11.35 18.42 14.89
C GLU A 319 10.80 18.02 13.51
N PHE A 320 9.49 18.10 13.32
CA PHE A 320 8.83 17.83 12.05
C PHE A 320 8.35 19.11 11.35
N PHE A 321 8.43 19.09 10.04
CA PHE A 321 7.63 19.96 9.20
C PHE A 321 6.31 19.22 8.93
N ILE A 322 5.20 19.76 9.42
CA ILE A 322 3.86 19.23 9.16
C ILE A 322 3.36 19.91 7.89
N ALA A 323 3.44 19.18 6.78
CA ALA A 323 3.02 19.65 5.46
C ALA A 323 1.54 19.37 5.23
N THR A 324 0.89 20.32 4.58
CA THR A 324 -0.47 20.19 4.05
C THR A 324 -0.43 20.21 2.52
N PRO A 325 -1.50 19.76 1.80
CA PRO A 325 -1.55 19.83 0.34
C PRO A 325 -1.36 21.23 -0.26
N SER A 326 -1.50 22.28 0.54
CA SER A 326 -1.26 23.67 0.13
C SER A 326 0.22 24.08 0.19
N ASP A 327 1.09 23.32 0.85
CA ASP A 327 2.50 23.63 0.95
C ASP A 327 3.23 23.27 -0.35
N SER A 328 4.13 24.14 -0.79
CA SER A 328 4.89 23.87 -2.00
C SER A 328 5.98 22.81 -1.75
N VAL A 329 6.33 22.05 -2.79
CA VAL A 329 7.48 21.12 -2.76
C VAL A 329 8.77 21.84 -2.36
N LYS A 330 8.91 23.12 -2.73
CA LYS A 330 10.05 23.94 -2.33
C LYS A 330 10.09 24.14 -0.82
N ASP A 331 8.96 24.37 -0.16
CA ASP A 331 8.91 24.54 1.30
C ASP A 331 9.22 23.22 2.01
N ILE A 332 8.69 22.11 1.51
CA ILE A 332 9.01 20.76 1.98
C ILE A 332 10.52 20.49 1.87
N ASN A 333 11.11 20.72 0.69
CA ASN A 333 12.55 20.50 0.48
C ASN A 333 13.41 21.44 1.34
N ASN A 334 12.98 22.68 1.55
CA ASN A 334 13.67 23.61 2.46
C ASN A 334 13.64 23.12 3.92
N ALA A 335 12.52 22.55 4.36
CA ALA A 335 12.39 21.99 5.71
C ALA A 335 13.31 20.77 5.88
N LEU A 336 13.29 19.83 4.94
CA LEU A 336 14.18 18.66 4.91
C LEU A 336 15.67 19.08 4.89
N ALA A 337 16.02 20.11 4.08
CA ALA A 337 17.38 20.63 4.00
C ALA A 337 17.86 21.29 5.33
N ARG A 338 16.95 21.87 6.10
CA ARG A 338 17.23 22.39 7.45
C ARG A 338 17.37 21.30 8.51
N GLY A 339 17.07 20.06 8.14
CA GLY A 339 17.20 18.92 9.03
C GLY A 339 15.91 18.52 9.76
N GLN A 340 14.76 19.09 9.40
CA GLN A 340 13.48 18.63 9.91
C GLN A 340 13.09 17.28 9.29
N ASN A 341 12.30 16.49 10.02
CA ASN A 341 11.55 15.37 9.50
C ASN A 341 10.28 15.87 8.83
N LEU A 342 9.54 15.02 8.15
CA LEU A 342 8.35 15.38 7.40
C LEU A 342 7.14 14.56 7.86
N ILE A 343 6.06 15.23 8.19
CA ILE A 343 4.72 14.65 8.24
C ILE A 343 3.93 15.19 7.04
N LEU A 344 3.30 14.30 6.30
CA LEU A 344 2.35 14.61 5.25
C LEU A 344 0.95 14.40 5.83
N THR A 345 0.18 15.47 6.01
CA THR A 345 -1.21 15.37 6.50
C THR A 345 -2.12 14.71 5.45
N PRO A 346 -3.27 14.15 5.84
CA PRO A 346 -4.16 13.49 4.91
C PRO A 346 -4.61 14.42 3.77
N GLY A 347 -4.31 14.03 2.52
CA GLY A 347 -4.64 14.80 1.33
C GLY A 347 -3.85 14.36 0.11
N ILE A 348 -4.06 15.05 -1.01
CA ILE A 348 -3.37 14.80 -2.29
C ILE A 348 -2.45 15.98 -2.57
N TYR A 349 -1.18 15.70 -2.79
CA TYR A 349 -0.11 16.66 -3.04
C TYR A 349 0.31 16.61 -4.49
N ASP A 350 0.21 17.73 -5.21
CA ASP A 350 0.72 17.87 -6.57
C ASP A 350 2.23 18.10 -6.55
N VAL A 351 2.99 17.12 -7.02
CA VAL A 351 4.46 17.11 -6.97
C VAL A 351 5.04 17.39 -8.36
N ALA A 352 5.31 18.66 -8.64
CA ALA A 352 5.92 19.11 -9.89
C ALA A 352 7.47 19.14 -9.86
N GLN A 353 8.07 18.93 -8.69
CA GLN A 353 9.50 18.84 -8.46
C GLN A 353 9.75 17.74 -7.45
N THR A 354 10.88 17.07 -7.53
CA THR A 354 11.20 15.96 -6.63
C THR A 354 11.30 16.42 -5.16
N ILE A 355 10.61 15.69 -4.28
CA ILE A 355 10.88 15.75 -2.83
C ILE A 355 12.13 14.90 -2.57
N GLU A 356 13.20 15.52 -2.03
CA GLU A 356 14.49 14.87 -1.87
C GLU A 356 14.81 14.62 -0.39
N VAL A 357 14.92 13.35 0.00
CA VAL A 357 15.33 12.94 1.35
C VAL A 357 16.79 12.53 1.35
N LYS A 358 17.66 13.37 1.94
CA LYS A 358 19.13 13.24 1.79
C LYS A 358 19.88 12.96 3.09
N ARG A 359 19.25 13.20 4.23
CA ARG A 359 19.91 13.14 5.53
C ARG A 359 19.59 11.81 6.22
N ALA A 360 20.62 11.19 6.78
CA ALA A 360 20.47 9.99 7.58
C ALA A 360 19.44 10.16 8.71
N ASN A 361 18.70 9.10 8.98
CA ASN A 361 17.69 9.04 10.03
C ASN A 361 16.49 10.01 9.84
N THR A 362 16.30 10.55 8.63
CA THR A 362 15.11 11.36 8.34
C THR A 362 13.88 10.45 8.25
N VAL A 363 12.78 10.91 8.84
CA VAL A 363 11.48 10.26 8.78
C VAL A 363 10.55 11.06 7.87
N VAL A 364 9.91 10.39 6.93
CA VAL A 364 8.77 10.88 6.15
C VAL A 364 7.58 10.01 6.52
N LEU A 365 6.61 10.58 7.21
CA LEU A 365 5.42 9.89 7.69
C LEU A 365 4.17 10.49 7.06
N GLY A 366 3.47 9.71 6.24
CA GLY A 366 2.14 10.04 5.74
C GLY A 366 1.07 9.58 6.72
N LEU A 367 0.09 10.45 6.97
CA LEU A 367 -1.10 10.17 7.77
C LEU A 367 -2.29 9.98 6.83
N GLY A 368 -3.21 9.08 7.17
CA GLY A 368 -4.47 8.89 6.45
C GLY A 368 -4.28 8.65 4.95
N HIS A 369 -3.30 7.86 4.54
CA HIS A 369 -2.99 7.58 3.13
C HIS A 369 -2.62 8.82 2.31
N ALA A 370 -1.87 9.79 2.88
CA ALA A 370 -1.36 10.96 2.16
C ALA A 370 -0.78 10.56 0.79
N THR A 371 -1.22 11.24 -0.26
CA THR A 371 -0.94 10.82 -1.64
C THR A 371 -0.09 11.87 -2.37
N LEU A 372 1.03 11.45 -2.94
CA LEU A 372 1.90 12.28 -3.79
C LEU A 372 1.59 11.98 -5.26
N THR A 373 1.08 12.96 -6.00
CA THR A 373 0.78 12.80 -7.43
C THR A 373 1.86 13.47 -8.28
N ALA A 374 2.47 12.72 -9.20
CA ALA A 374 3.46 13.24 -10.13
C ALA A 374 2.85 14.26 -11.09
N VAL A 375 3.43 15.46 -11.21
CA VAL A 375 3.01 16.50 -12.14
C VAL A 375 4.11 16.78 -13.15
N GLY A 376 3.75 16.87 -14.43
CA GLY A 376 4.67 17.20 -15.51
C GLY A 376 5.79 16.17 -15.78
N GLY A 377 5.62 14.92 -15.31
CA GLY A 377 6.62 13.87 -15.45
C GLY A 377 7.73 13.91 -14.39
N ALA A 378 7.52 14.61 -13.29
CA ALA A 378 8.46 14.61 -12.17
C ALA A 378 8.63 13.22 -11.55
N VAL A 379 9.76 12.99 -10.89
CA VAL A 379 9.95 11.92 -9.91
C VAL A 379 9.41 12.42 -8.57
N PRO A 380 8.28 11.93 -8.06
CA PRO A 380 7.66 12.51 -6.88
C PRO A 380 8.54 12.48 -5.62
N LEU A 381 9.22 11.36 -5.38
CA LEU A 381 10.03 11.17 -4.18
C LEU A 381 11.36 10.50 -4.52
N GLU A 382 12.43 11.01 -3.93
CA GLU A 382 13.77 10.45 -4.06
C GLU A 382 14.45 10.37 -2.70
N VAL A 383 14.86 9.15 -2.33
CA VAL A 383 15.62 8.86 -1.11
C VAL A 383 17.07 8.63 -1.52
N LYS A 384 18.00 9.40 -0.97
CA LYS A 384 19.43 9.26 -1.27
C LYS A 384 20.10 8.23 -0.38
N ASP A 385 21.34 7.81 -0.73
CA ASP A 385 22.14 6.85 0.03
C ASP A 385 22.54 7.40 1.41
N ALA A 386 21.66 7.27 2.38
CA ALA A 386 21.87 7.71 3.75
C ALA A 386 21.16 6.76 4.73
N ASP A 387 21.89 6.32 5.76
CA ASP A 387 21.44 5.31 6.71
C ASP A 387 20.16 5.72 7.44
N GLY A 388 19.27 4.79 7.68
CA GLY A 388 18.13 4.92 8.58
C GLY A 388 17.03 5.88 8.13
N ILE A 389 16.98 6.28 6.85
CA ILE A 389 15.84 7.00 6.32
C ILE A 389 14.62 6.08 6.36
N VAL A 390 13.49 6.60 6.83
CA VAL A 390 12.22 5.88 6.85
C VAL A 390 11.16 6.67 6.08
N VAL A 391 10.52 6.02 5.12
CA VAL A 391 9.32 6.53 4.43
C VAL A 391 8.17 5.60 4.77
N ALA A 392 7.10 6.15 5.33
CA ALA A 392 5.98 5.33 5.80
C ALA A 392 4.61 5.96 5.52
N GLY A 393 3.62 5.13 5.20
CA GLY A 393 2.21 5.52 5.10
C GLY A 393 1.88 6.43 3.90
N VAL A 394 2.64 6.35 2.80
CA VAL A 394 2.50 7.24 1.65
C VAL A 394 2.01 6.48 0.43
N THR A 395 1.04 7.05 -0.29
CA THR A 395 0.64 6.59 -1.63
C THR A 395 1.30 7.48 -2.68
N ILE A 396 1.79 6.92 -3.78
CA ILE A 396 2.42 7.65 -4.88
C ILE A 396 1.68 7.36 -6.18
N ASP A 397 1.09 8.40 -6.78
CA ASP A 397 0.33 8.30 -8.02
C ASP A 397 1.16 8.77 -9.21
N ALA A 398 1.14 8.00 -10.29
CA ALA A 398 1.63 8.45 -11.58
C ALA A 398 0.71 9.54 -12.15
N GLY A 399 1.27 10.61 -12.68
CA GLY A 399 0.51 11.65 -13.38
C GLY A 399 0.28 11.35 -14.86
N THR A 400 -0.41 12.25 -15.53
CA THR A 400 -0.75 12.13 -16.97
C THR A 400 0.46 12.23 -17.90
N THR A 401 1.55 12.85 -17.44
CA THR A 401 2.84 12.92 -18.15
C THR A 401 3.75 11.81 -17.67
N LEU A 402 4.43 11.13 -18.59
CA LEU A 402 5.31 10.00 -18.26
C LEU A 402 6.42 10.44 -17.28
N SER A 403 6.43 9.81 -16.09
CA SER A 403 7.51 9.90 -15.13
C SER A 403 8.54 8.79 -15.37
N PRO A 404 9.85 9.06 -15.29
CA PRO A 404 10.84 7.98 -15.41
C PRO A 404 10.73 6.98 -14.25
N VAL A 405 10.46 7.49 -13.04
CA VAL A 405 10.31 6.68 -11.81
C VAL A 405 9.36 7.42 -10.87
N LEU A 406 8.55 6.69 -10.08
CA LEU A 406 7.70 7.31 -9.06
C LEU A 406 8.42 7.43 -7.71
N LEU A 407 9.14 6.39 -7.29
CA LEU A 407 10.03 6.44 -6.13
C LEU A 407 11.39 5.84 -6.49
N ARG A 408 12.44 6.63 -6.27
CA ARG A 408 13.82 6.14 -6.36
C ARG A 408 14.46 6.10 -4.98
N VAL A 409 15.07 4.94 -4.64
CA VAL A 409 15.84 4.75 -3.42
C VAL A 409 17.29 4.47 -3.79
N GLY A 410 18.18 5.36 -3.40
CA GLY A 410 19.60 5.31 -3.75
C GLY A 410 19.93 5.89 -5.13
N ASN A 411 21.21 6.13 -5.36
CA ASN A 411 21.68 6.66 -6.65
C ASN A 411 21.75 5.55 -7.72
N PRO A 412 21.39 5.83 -8.98
CA PRO A 412 21.46 4.83 -10.06
C PRO A 412 22.90 4.43 -10.44
N THR A 413 23.90 5.21 -10.05
CA THR A 413 25.31 4.85 -10.14
C THR A 413 25.73 4.36 -8.76
N ARG A 414 26.25 3.12 -8.68
CA ARG A 414 26.56 2.37 -7.45
C ARG A 414 26.92 3.27 -6.26
N GLY A 415 26.06 3.23 -5.26
CA GLY A 415 26.07 4.16 -4.15
C GLY A 415 27.08 3.86 -3.04
N LYS A 416 26.98 4.58 -1.96
CA LYS A 416 27.75 4.38 -0.72
C LYS A 416 27.24 3.11 -0.04
N LYS A 417 28.17 2.32 0.52
CA LYS A 417 27.81 1.21 1.41
C LYS A 417 27.07 1.78 2.62
N LEU A 418 25.86 1.29 2.84
CA LEU A 418 25.02 1.67 3.97
C LEU A 418 25.27 0.75 5.18
N ASP A 419 24.74 1.15 6.33
CA ASP A 419 24.79 0.38 7.58
C ASP A 419 23.60 -0.61 7.60
N ALA A 420 23.90 -1.91 7.45
CA ALA A 420 22.90 -2.96 7.48
C ALA A 420 22.09 -3.02 8.80
N SER A 421 22.63 -2.51 9.90
CA SER A 421 21.92 -2.44 11.18
C SER A 421 20.95 -1.25 11.26
N ASN A 422 21.01 -0.33 10.29
CA ASN A 422 20.15 0.85 10.22
C ASN A 422 19.68 1.08 8.77
N PRO A 423 18.92 0.13 8.19
CA PRO A 423 18.53 0.16 6.77
C PRO A 423 17.65 1.35 6.43
N ILE A 424 17.66 1.75 5.15
CA ILE A 424 16.58 2.56 4.60
C ILE A 424 15.31 1.70 4.63
N THR A 425 14.19 2.26 5.09
CA THR A 425 12.96 1.48 5.27
C THR A 425 11.79 2.16 4.56
N LEU A 426 11.05 1.39 3.78
CA LEU A 426 9.76 1.76 3.20
C LEU A 426 8.68 0.92 3.89
N SER A 427 7.72 1.55 4.59
CA SER A 427 6.64 0.83 5.29
C SER A 427 5.28 1.34 4.82
N ASP A 428 4.40 0.46 4.34
CA ASP A 428 3.09 0.84 3.80
C ASP A 428 3.22 1.95 2.74
N VAL A 429 4.12 1.76 1.77
CA VAL A 429 4.28 2.68 0.63
C VAL A 429 3.60 2.07 -0.59
N TYR A 430 2.59 2.75 -1.12
CA TYR A 430 1.76 2.22 -2.20
C TYR A 430 1.91 3.04 -3.47
N PHE A 431 1.69 2.40 -4.63
CA PHE A 431 1.85 3.03 -5.94
C PHE A 431 0.62 2.79 -6.80
N ARG A 432 0.18 3.83 -7.52
CA ARG A 432 -0.90 3.70 -8.50
C ARG A 432 -0.48 4.28 -9.85
N VAL A 433 -0.64 3.48 -10.89
CA VAL A 433 -0.44 3.90 -12.29
C VAL A 433 -1.81 3.82 -12.99
N GLY A 434 -2.56 4.91 -12.95
CA GLY A 434 -3.97 4.91 -13.33
C GLY A 434 -4.90 4.72 -12.13
N GLY A 435 -6.18 4.49 -12.40
CA GLY A 435 -7.25 4.38 -11.41
C GLY A 435 -8.07 5.67 -11.32
N PRO A 436 -7.80 6.59 -10.40
CA PRO A 436 -8.55 7.84 -10.30
C PRO A 436 -8.38 8.77 -11.50
N HIS A 437 -7.24 8.75 -12.15
CA HIS A 437 -6.90 9.52 -13.36
C HIS A 437 -5.89 8.74 -14.21
N ILE A 438 -5.64 9.19 -15.44
CA ILE A 438 -4.60 8.62 -16.30
C ILE A 438 -3.24 8.72 -15.62
N GLY A 439 -2.52 7.59 -15.57
CA GLY A 439 -1.19 7.49 -14.96
C GLY A 439 -0.16 6.90 -15.93
N LYS A 440 1.07 7.46 -15.94
CA LYS A 440 2.16 7.00 -16.80
C LYS A 440 3.50 7.02 -16.07
N THR A 441 4.16 5.86 -16.06
CA THR A 441 5.53 5.74 -15.53
C THR A 441 6.35 4.71 -16.30
N THR A 442 7.66 4.87 -16.33
CA THR A 442 8.55 3.81 -16.82
C THR A 442 8.75 2.75 -15.73
N THR A 443 9.02 3.17 -14.50
CA THR A 443 9.17 2.26 -13.34
C THR A 443 8.44 2.87 -12.14
N ALA A 444 7.70 2.08 -11.38
CA ALA A 444 7.04 2.60 -10.20
C ALA A 444 8.03 2.71 -9.01
N LEU A 445 8.72 1.64 -8.66
CA LEU A 445 9.73 1.62 -7.59
C LEU A 445 11.09 1.16 -8.13
N GLU A 446 12.12 1.99 -7.96
CA GLU A 446 13.51 1.67 -8.30
C GLU A 446 14.37 1.75 -7.04
N VAL A 447 14.98 0.62 -6.64
CA VAL A 447 15.84 0.50 -5.46
C VAL A 447 17.27 0.23 -5.91
N ASN A 448 18.13 1.24 -5.77
CA ASN A 448 19.55 1.17 -6.14
C ASN A 448 20.47 1.09 -4.92
N ALA A 449 19.97 1.44 -3.74
CA ALA A 449 20.74 1.36 -2.51
C ALA A 449 20.77 -0.08 -1.99
N ASP A 450 21.89 -0.44 -1.37
CA ASP A 450 22.05 -1.67 -0.61
C ASP A 450 21.30 -1.57 0.75
N ASP A 451 21.05 -2.73 1.37
CA ASP A 451 20.50 -2.81 2.72
C ASP A 451 19.18 -2.03 2.90
N VAL A 452 18.26 -2.16 1.95
CA VAL A 452 16.92 -1.54 2.01
C VAL A 452 15.90 -2.56 2.52
N LEU A 453 15.01 -2.13 3.40
CA LEU A 453 13.86 -2.89 3.87
C LEU A 453 12.58 -2.31 3.26
N ILE A 454 11.84 -3.15 2.55
CA ILE A 454 10.50 -2.86 2.01
C ILE A 454 9.51 -3.67 2.84
N ASP A 455 8.73 -3.03 3.71
CA ASP A 455 7.80 -3.70 4.61
C ASP A 455 6.36 -3.34 4.26
N HIS A 456 5.74 -4.18 3.47
CA HIS A 456 4.41 -4.06 2.89
C HIS A 456 4.27 -2.93 1.85
N THR A 457 4.09 -3.32 0.61
CA THR A 457 3.82 -2.41 -0.50
C THR A 457 2.85 -3.03 -1.51
N TRP A 458 2.02 -2.21 -2.13
CA TRP A 458 1.26 -2.57 -3.31
C TRP A 458 1.64 -1.64 -4.45
N VAL A 459 2.17 -2.21 -5.52
CA VAL A 459 2.62 -1.52 -6.73
C VAL A 459 1.65 -1.90 -7.84
N TRP A 460 0.68 -1.05 -8.11
CA TRP A 460 -0.48 -1.35 -8.93
C TRP A 460 -0.53 -0.51 -10.22
N ARG A 461 -0.51 -1.17 -11.37
CA ARG A 461 -0.97 -0.56 -12.61
C ARG A 461 -2.44 -0.89 -12.76
N ALA A 462 -3.30 0.11 -12.58
CA ALA A 462 -4.73 -0.08 -12.41
C ALA A 462 -5.37 -0.91 -13.54
N ASP A 463 -6.09 -1.94 -13.15
CA ASP A 463 -6.91 -2.78 -14.04
C ASP A 463 -8.33 -2.25 -14.17
N HIS A 464 -8.73 -1.34 -13.29
CA HIS A 464 -10.01 -0.62 -13.30
C HIS A 464 -9.83 0.81 -12.78
N GLY A 465 -10.80 1.69 -13.02
CA GLY A 465 -10.73 3.08 -12.57
C GLY A 465 -11.73 4.00 -13.27
N VAL A 466 -11.49 5.30 -13.15
CA VAL A 466 -12.39 6.36 -13.65
C VAL A 466 -11.93 6.88 -15.00
N GLU A 467 -10.66 7.30 -15.12
CA GLU A 467 -10.10 7.83 -16.37
C GLU A 467 -9.16 6.84 -17.05
N GLY A 468 -9.15 6.81 -18.36
CA GLY A 468 -8.35 5.91 -19.17
C GLY A 468 -8.90 4.49 -19.30
N PHE A 469 -10.17 4.31 -18.96
CA PHE A 469 -10.90 3.06 -19.08
C PHE A 469 -12.18 3.27 -19.88
N VAL A 470 -12.44 2.45 -20.87
CA VAL A 470 -13.71 2.43 -21.60
C VAL A 470 -14.76 1.77 -20.69
N ASN A 471 -15.73 2.52 -20.22
CA ASN A 471 -16.77 2.09 -19.29
C ASN A 471 -16.31 1.87 -17.82
N GLY A 472 -15.06 2.19 -17.45
CA GLY A 472 -14.59 2.11 -16.08
C GLY A 472 -14.50 0.71 -15.47
N VAL A 473 -14.45 -0.34 -16.32
CA VAL A 473 -14.48 -1.74 -15.89
C VAL A 473 -13.30 -2.53 -16.43
N ASN A 474 -13.03 -3.69 -15.86
CA ASN A 474 -12.09 -4.67 -16.37
C ASN A 474 -12.36 -4.98 -17.85
N GLY A 475 -11.31 -5.29 -18.60
CA GLY A 475 -11.42 -5.62 -20.01
C GLY A 475 -11.33 -4.41 -20.95
N ASP A 476 -10.91 -3.28 -20.44
CA ASP A 476 -10.64 -2.09 -21.24
C ASP A 476 -9.33 -2.22 -22.02
N THR A 477 -9.43 -2.27 -23.35
CA THR A 477 -8.26 -2.39 -24.23
C THR A 477 -7.46 -1.09 -24.40
N ASP A 478 -8.05 0.06 -24.10
CA ASP A 478 -7.39 1.34 -24.28
C ASP A 478 -6.34 1.62 -23.19
N ARG A 479 -6.49 1.03 -22.01
CA ARG A 479 -5.57 1.23 -20.87
C ARG A 479 -4.14 0.79 -21.21
N TRP A 480 -3.92 -0.15 -22.15
CA TRP A 480 -2.59 -0.54 -22.61
C TRP A 480 -1.79 0.66 -23.12
N ASN A 481 -2.46 1.62 -23.76
CA ASN A 481 -1.87 2.82 -24.34
C ASN A 481 -2.06 4.06 -23.47
N THR A 482 -3.05 4.10 -22.60
CA THR A 482 -3.39 5.28 -21.78
C THR A 482 -2.75 5.27 -20.42
N ASN A 483 -2.81 4.13 -19.70
CA ASN A 483 -2.21 3.95 -18.37
C ASN A 483 -0.93 3.10 -18.52
N THR A 484 0.15 3.71 -18.96
CA THR A 484 1.39 3.00 -19.29
C THR A 484 2.29 2.84 -18.07
N GLY A 485 2.59 1.60 -17.71
CA GLY A 485 3.56 1.24 -16.68
C GLY A 485 4.48 0.15 -17.21
N THR A 486 5.74 0.48 -17.51
CA THR A 486 6.65 -0.50 -18.13
C THR A 486 7.06 -1.55 -17.10
N ASN A 487 7.62 -1.11 -15.96
CA ASN A 487 8.06 -2.00 -14.88
C ASN A 487 7.41 -1.59 -13.54
N GLY A 488 7.12 -2.57 -12.71
CA GLY A 488 6.63 -2.33 -11.34
C GLY A 488 7.79 -2.02 -10.40
N VAL A 489 8.58 -3.01 -10.06
CA VAL A 489 9.69 -2.91 -9.11
C VAL A 489 10.99 -3.37 -9.76
N ILE A 490 12.01 -2.53 -9.69
CA ILE A 490 13.39 -2.86 -10.11
C ILE A 490 14.29 -2.71 -8.88
N VAL A 491 14.96 -3.80 -8.49
CA VAL A 491 15.90 -3.82 -7.37
C VAL A 491 17.30 -4.06 -7.88
N ASN A 492 18.16 -3.04 -7.78
CA ASN A 492 19.57 -3.09 -8.18
C ASN A 492 20.52 -3.18 -6.98
N GLY A 493 20.03 -2.83 -5.78
CA GLY A 493 20.81 -2.87 -4.54
C GLY A 493 20.99 -4.29 -4.01
N ASP A 494 22.10 -4.53 -3.35
CA ASP A 494 22.40 -5.78 -2.67
C ASP A 494 21.74 -5.85 -1.27
N ARG A 495 21.45 -7.06 -0.76
CA ARG A 495 20.87 -7.30 0.57
C ARG A 495 19.56 -6.52 0.83
N VAL A 496 18.77 -6.34 -0.20
CA VAL A 496 17.44 -5.77 -0.07
C VAL A 496 16.47 -6.85 0.40
N THR A 497 15.68 -6.54 1.41
CA THR A 497 14.64 -7.43 1.94
C THR A 497 13.27 -6.83 1.71
N ALA A 498 12.33 -7.62 1.18
CA ALA A 498 10.93 -7.24 1.04
C ALA A 498 10.04 -8.22 1.80
N THR A 499 9.09 -7.69 2.60
CA THR A 499 8.04 -8.43 3.29
C THR A 499 6.68 -7.93 2.83
N GLY A 500 5.84 -8.81 2.26
CA GLY A 500 4.55 -8.41 1.70
C GLY A 500 4.68 -7.54 0.45
N LEU A 501 5.25 -8.10 -0.60
CA LEU A 501 5.46 -7.42 -1.89
C LEU A 501 4.35 -7.81 -2.87
N PHE A 502 3.44 -6.88 -3.16
CA PHE A 502 2.34 -7.04 -4.09
C PHE A 502 2.59 -6.17 -5.32
N VAL A 503 2.69 -6.77 -6.52
CA VAL A 503 3.03 -6.04 -7.76
C VAL A 503 2.18 -6.54 -8.92
N GLU A 504 1.44 -5.64 -9.58
CA GLU A 504 0.39 -6.07 -10.51
C GLU A 504 0.34 -5.29 -11.82
N HIS A 505 0.11 -6.01 -12.91
CA HIS A 505 -0.34 -5.58 -14.23
C HIS A 505 0.64 -4.75 -15.06
N PHE A 506 1.92 -4.70 -14.73
CA PHE A 506 2.90 -3.94 -15.51
C PHE A 506 3.16 -4.57 -16.89
N GLN A 507 3.50 -3.70 -17.86
CA GLN A 507 3.59 -4.06 -19.27
C GLN A 507 4.86 -4.84 -19.66
N LYS A 508 5.83 -4.93 -18.73
CA LYS A 508 7.01 -5.81 -18.84
C LYS A 508 7.21 -6.51 -17.51
N TYR A 509 8.32 -6.27 -16.84
CA TYR A 509 8.59 -6.91 -15.57
C TYR A 509 7.75 -6.31 -14.44
N ASN A 510 6.92 -7.13 -13.80
CA ASN A 510 6.29 -6.71 -12.56
C ASN A 510 7.36 -6.54 -11.47
N THR A 511 8.23 -7.53 -11.29
CA THR A 511 9.40 -7.42 -10.41
C THR A 511 10.63 -7.97 -11.11
N GLN A 512 11.71 -7.18 -11.16
CA GLN A 512 13.03 -7.60 -11.60
C GLN A 512 14.05 -7.33 -10.51
N TRP A 513 14.79 -8.37 -10.14
CA TRP A 513 15.80 -8.35 -9.09
C TRP A 513 17.19 -8.54 -9.67
N ASN A 514 18.03 -7.52 -9.55
CA ASN A 514 19.39 -7.49 -10.10
C ASN A 514 20.47 -7.52 -9.00
N GLY A 515 20.10 -7.30 -7.73
CA GLY A 515 21.02 -7.24 -6.60
C GLY A 515 21.28 -8.61 -5.98
N GLU A 516 22.44 -8.78 -5.38
CA GLU A 516 22.84 -9.98 -4.64
C GLU A 516 22.20 -10.03 -3.25
N ASP A 517 22.12 -11.26 -2.69
CA ASP A 517 21.61 -11.52 -1.34
C ASP A 517 20.20 -10.93 -1.09
N GLY A 518 19.38 -10.86 -2.14
CA GLY A 518 18.02 -10.41 -2.04
C GLY A 518 17.13 -11.40 -1.29
N ARG A 519 16.15 -10.90 -0.54
CA ARG A 519 15.19 -11.74 0.16
C ARG A 519 13.76 -11.20 0.04
N VAL A 520 12.82 -12.08 -0.28
CA VAL A 520 11.39 -11.75 -0.34
C VAL A 520 10.59 -12.75 0.48
N ILE A 521 9.72 -12.23 1.35
CA ILE A 521 8.78 -13.00 2.18
C ILE A 521 7.38 -12.53 1.84
N LEU A 522 6.60 -13.38 1.27
CA LEU A 522 5.36 -13.20 0.53
C LEU A 522 5.52 -12.27 -0.69
N TYR A 523 5.37 -12.87 -1.85
CA TYR A 523 5.21 -12.18 -3.13
C TYR A 523 3.85 -12.53 -3.75
N GLN A 524 3.12 -11.51 -4.21
CA GLN A 524 1.90 -11.69 -4.98
C GLN A 524 1.99 -10.87 -6.26
N ASN A 525 1.59 -11.48 -7.36
CA ASN A 525 1.58 -10.85 -8.66
C ASN A 525 0.36 -11.24 -9.47
N GLU A 526 -0.21 -10.27 -10.14
CA GLU A 526 -1.12 -10.48 -11.26
C GLU A 526 -0.47 -9.97 -12.55
N LEU A 527 -0.41 -10.85 -13.54
CA LEU A 527 0.06 -10.47 -14.89
C LEU A 527 -0.93 -9.47 -15.52
N PRO A 528 -0.51 -8.62 -16.47
CA PRO A 528 -1.42 -7.66 -17.07
C PRO A 528 -2.61 -8.36 -17.76
N TYR A 529 -3.81 -7.81 -17.54
CA TYR A 529 -5.05 -8.34 -18.13
C TYR A 529 -5.24 -7.94 -19.59
N ASP A 530 -4.48 -6.95 -20.07
CA ASP A 530 -4.73 -6.14 -21.25
C ASP A 530 -3.68 -6.21 -22.38
N PRO A 531 -2.77 -7.20 -22.48
CA PRO A 531 -1.91 -7.30 -23.65
C PRO A 531 -2.77 -7.46 -24.92
N PRO A 532 -2.63 -6.58 -25.94
CA PRO A 532 -3.49 -6.64 -27.11
C PRO A 532 -3.15 -7.82 -28.00
N THR A 533 -1.87 -8.15 -28.17
CA THR A 533 -1.40 -9.31 -28.93
C THR A 533 -0.23 -9.99 -28.22
N GLN A 534 0.05 -11.25 -28.60
CA GLN A 534 1.23 -11.96 -28.10
C GLN A 534 2.53 -11.23 -28.46
N ALA A 535 2.58 -10.56 -29.62
CA ALA A 535 3.77 -9.81 -30.03
C ALA A 535 4.04 -8.59 -29.13
N ASP A 536 3.01 -7.99 -28.55
CA ASP A 536 3.14 -6.90 -27.58
C ASP A 536 3.54 -7.43 -26.17
N TRP A 537 3.41 -8.76 -25.97
CA TRP A 537 3.69 -9.46 -24.73
C TRP A 537 4.69 -10.62 -24.97
N THR A 538 5.88 -10.28 -25.46
CA THR A 538 6.99 -11.21 -25.75
C THR A 538 8.32 -10.54 -25.42
N GLU A 539 9.21 -11.26 -24.73
CA GLU A 539 10.55 -10.77 -24.42
C GLU A 539 11.42 -10.61 -25.68
N PRO A 540 12.48 -9.81 -25.63
CA PRO A 540 13.33 -9.57 -26.80
C PRO A 540 14.03 -10.83 -27.35
N ASP A 541 14.23 -11.85 -26.54
CA ASP A 541 14.83 -13.15 -26.91
C ASP A 541 13.83 -14.14 -27.52
N GLY A 542 12.54 -13.78 -27.51
CA GLY A 542 11.44 -14.58 -28.04
C GLY A 542 10.68 -15.39 -27.00
N THR A 543 11.02 -15.31 -25.72
CA THR A 543 10.26 -15.90 -24.60
C THR A 543 8.87 -15.27 -24.55
N LEU A 544 7.84 -16.10 -24.46
CA LEU A 544 6.45 -15.63 -24.49
C LEU A 544 6.04 -15.09 -23.12
N GLY A 545 5.58 -13.86 -23.10
CA GLY A 545 5.22 -13.12 -21.91
C GLY A 545 6.45 -12.63 -21.14
N TYR A 546 6.19 -11.85 -20.11
CA TYR A 546 7.19 -11.48 -19.10
C TYR A 546 6.81 -12.17 -17.79
N PRO A 547 7.76 -12.80 -17.06
CA PRO A 547 7.45 -13.45 -15.81
C PRO A 547 6.96 -12.44 -14.77
N GLY A 548 6.11 -12.89 -13.86
CA GLY A 548 5.69 -12.07 -12.74
C GLY A 548 6.86 -11.68 -11.82
N TYR A 549 7.86 -12.57 -11.72
CA TYR A 549 9.06 -12.36 -10.93
C TYR A 549 10.30 -12.84 -11.68
N LYS A 550 11.27 -11.94 -11.85
CA LYS A 550 12.55 -12.25 -12.50
C LYS A 550 13.73 -11.91 -11.60
N VAL A 551 14.66 -12.85 -11.46
CA VAL A 551 16.00 -12.63 -10.90
C VAL A 551 16.98 -12.62 -12.07
N ALA A 552 17.87 -11.63 -12.13
CA ALA A 552 18.84 -11.51 -13.23
C ALA A 552 19.82 -12.69 -13.27
N ASP A 553 20.28 -13.04 -14.47
CA ASP A 553 21.05 -14.27 -14.72
C ASP A 553 22.42 -14.31 -14.02
N ASP A 554 22.96 -13.14 -13.66
CA ASP A 554 24.24 -12.99 -12.96
C ASP A 554 24.13 -12.97 -11.42
N VAL A 555 22.90 -12.98 -10.87
CA VAL A 555 22.68 -13.09 -9.43
C VAL A 555 22.97 -14.50 -8.94
N THR A 556 23.77 -14.60 -7.91
CA THR A 556 24.23 -15.89 -7.36
C THR A 556 23.59 -16.27 -6.03
N SER A 557 22.96 -15.30 -5.34
CA SER A 557 22.32 -15.48 -4.03
C SER A 557 21.02 -14.69 -3.96
N HIS A 558 19.91 -15.42 -3.79
CA HIS A 558 18.57 -14.84 -3.64
C HIS A 558 17.61 -15.84 -2.98
N ARG A 559 16.69 -15.36 -2.16
CA ARG A 559 15.67 -16.20 -1.54
C ARG A 559 14.26 -15.58 -1.63
N LEU A 560 13.30 -16.42 -2.01
CA LEU A 560 11.88 -16.08 -2.07
C LEU A 560 11.08 -17.16 -1.33
N ASP A 561 10.33 -16.76 -0.29
CA ASP A 561 9.50 -17.64 0.52
C ASP A 561 8.02 -17.25 0.38
N GLY A 562 7.19 -18.17 -0.12
CA GLY A 562 5.75 -17.98 -0.32
C GLY A 562 5.42 -16.99 -1.45
N ALA A 563 5.09 -17.49 -2.64
CA ALA A 563 4.80 -16.60 -3.77
C ALA A 563 3.74 -17.14 -4.71
N GLY A 564 2.96 -16.23 -5.30
CA GLY A 564 1.96 -16.56 -6.31
C GLY A 564 1.99 -15.60 -7.51
N VAL A 565 1.89 -16.17 -8.71
CA VAL A 565 1.70 -15.43 -9.97
C VAL A 565 0.39 -15.86 -10.60
N TYR A 566 -0.49 -14.88 -10.87
CA TYR A 566 -1.83 -15.10 -11.36
C TYR A 566 -1.98 -14.59 -12.79
N VAL A 567 -2.75 -15.31 -13.63
CA VAL A 567 -3.02 -14.91 -15.00
C VAL A 567 -4.52 -14.73 -15.24
N PHE A 568 -4.87 -13.57 -15.80
CA PHE A 568 -6.20 -13.24 -16.29
C PHE A 568 -6.11 -12.34 -17.52
N ASN A 569 -5.60 -12.86 -18.64
CA ASN A 569 -5.49 -12.08 -19.88
C ASN A 569 -6.89 -11.93 -20.53
N GLN A 570 -7.76 -11.18 -19.87
CA GLN A 570 -9.16 -11.03 -20.20
C GLN A 570 -9.38 -10.43 -21.59
N ASN A 571 -8.56 -9.45 -21.99
CA ASN A 571 -8.71 -8.78 -23.28
C ASN A 571 -8.30 -9.66 -24.47
N ASN A 572 -7.35 -10.55 -24.27
CA ASN A 572 -6.93 -11.53 -25.26
C ASN A 572 -6.61 -12.88 -24.58
N PRO A 573 -7.60 -13.75 -24.44
CA PRO A 573 -7.42 -15.06 -23.78
C PRO A 573 -6.42 -16.00 -24.45
N SER A 574 -5.95 -15.71 -25.66
CA SER A 574 -4.93 -16.50 -26.36
C SER A 574 -3.50 -16.19 -25.93
N ILE A 575 -3.30 -15.19 -25.09
CA ILE A 575 -1.98 -14.83 -24.56
C ILE A 575 -1.40 -15.96 -23.72
N VAL A 576 -0.13 -16.21 -23.94
CA VAL A 576 0.67 -17.22 -23.26
C VAL A 576 1.87 -16.53 -22.60
N THR A 577 2.15 -16.90 -21.36
CA THR A 577 3.36 -16.59 -20.62
C THR A 577 4.11 -17.89 -20.38
N ASP A 578 5.40 -17.98 -20.74
CA ASP A 578 6.16 -19.21 -20.63
C ASP A 578 6.41 -19.62 -19.17
N ASN A 579 6.75 -18.67 -18.31
CA ASN A 579 7.04 -18.94 -16.90
C ASN A 579 6.40 -17.89 -15.99
N GLY A 580 5.90 -18.31 -14.83
CA GLY A 580 5.50 -17.38 -13.75
C GLY A 580 6.69 -16.73 -13.07
N PHE A 581 7.75 -17.52 -12.87
CA PHE A 581 9.02 -17.10 -12.28
C PHE A 581 10.17 -17.47 -13.21
N GLU A 582 11.16 -16.57 -13.32
CA GLU A 582 12.42 -16.83 -14.02
C GLU A 582 13.59 -16.42 -13.13
N VAL A 583 14.47 -17.38 -12.86
CA VAL A 583 15.60 -17.20 -11.93
C VAL A 583 16.82 -18.00 -12.40
N PRO A 584 18.05 -17.58 -12.06
CA PRO A 584 19.24 -18.37 -12.38
C PRO A 584 19.24 -19.76 -11.69
N GLU A 585 19.69 -20.78 -12.40
CA GLU A 585 19.87 -22.14 -11.87
C GLU A 585 21.19 -22.26 -11.09
N THR A 586 21.28 -21.56 -9.96
CA THR A 586 22.45 -21.56 -9.09
C THR A 586 22.08 -21.98 -7.67
N PRO A 587 22.97 -22.70 -6.93
CA PRO A 587 22.66 -23.20 -5.60
C PRO A 587 22.27 -22.13 -4.56
N GLY A 588 22.70 -20.88 -4.76
CA GLY A 588 22.38 -19.78 -3.85
C GLY A 588 21.03 -19.11 -4.13
N VAL A 589 20.41 -19.35 -5.29
CA VAL A 589 19.09 -18.83 -5.61
C VAL A 589 18.03 -19.88 -5.25
N ARG A 590 17.14 -19.54 -4.35
CA ARG A 590 16.15 -20.47 -3.77
C ARG A 590 14.75 -19.85 -3.76
N LEU A 591 13.80 -20.59 -4.32
CA LEU A 591 12.38 -20.31 -4.24
C LEU A 591 11.70 -21.40 -3.43
N HIS A 592 10.92 -21.03 -2.43
CA HIS A 592 10.22 -21.94 -1.53
C HIS A 592 8.73 -21.64 -1.53
N HIS A 593 7.89 -22.68 -1.72
CA HIS A 593 6.42 -22.59 -1.76
C HIS A 593 5.91 -21.55 -2.75
N ILE A 594 6.19 -21.77 -4.03
CA ILE A 594 5.73 -20.90 -5.11
C ILE A 594 4.60 -21.54 -5.91
N MET A 595 3.78 -20.72 -6.56
CA MET A 595 2.66 -21.22 -7.36
C MET A 595 2.29 -20.31 -8.52
N THR A 596 1.53 -20.87 -9.46
CA THR A 596 0.78 -20.11 -10.48
C THR A 596 -0.70 -20.49 -10.48
N VAL A 597 -1.58 -19.55 -10.83
CA VAL A 597 -3.03 -19.76 -10.89
C VAL A 597 -3.61 -19.08 -12.12
N ASN A 598 -4.53 -19.79 -12.81
CA ASN A 598 -5.37 -19.18 -13.84
C ASN A 598 -6.68 -18.68 -13.21
N LEU A 599 -6.98 -17.38 -13.40
CA LEU A 599 -8.20 -16.76 -12.87
C LEU A 599 -9.39 -16.79 -13.86
N SER A 600 -9.24 -17.29 -15.06
CA SER A 600 -10.22 -17.69 -16.07
C SER A 600 -9.81 -17.43 -17.53
N ALA A 601 -8.70 -16.72 -17.80
CA ALA A 601 -8.25 -16.39 -19.15
C ALA A 601 -6.72 -16.32 -19.24
N GLY A 602 -6.16 -16.64 -20.42
CA GLY A 602 -4.72 -16.70 -20.65
C GLY A 602 -4.09 -18.02 -20.17
N THR A 603 -2.77 -18.11 -20.24
CA THR A 603 -2.03 -19.32 -19.84
C THR A 603 -0.66 -18.93 -19.29
N ILE A 604 -0.27 -19.50 -18.16
CA ILE A 604 1.13 -19.63 -17.73
C ILE A 604 1.52 -21.09 -17.96
N ARG A 605 2.54 -21.36 -18.80
CA ARG A 605 2.94 -22.74 -19.16
C ARG A 605 3.62 -23.48 -18.03
N HIS A 606 4.47 -22.77 -17.28
CA HIS A 606 5.27 -23.34 -16.20
C HIS A 606 5.31 -22.41 -14.99
N VAL A 607 5.46 -23.00 -13.82
CA VAL A 607 5.61 -22.22 -12.59
C VAL A 607 6.94 -21.46 -12.62
N VAL A 608 8.08 -22.18 -12.84
CA VAL A 608 9.41 -21.60 -12.84
C VAL A 608 10.31 -22.33 -13.84
N ASN A 609 10.98 -21.61 -14.76
CA ASN A 609 12.04 -22.12 -15.65
C ASN A 609 11.68 -23.45 -16.34
N GLY A 610 10.50 -23.60 -16.87
CA GLY A 610 10.03 -24.84 -17.50
C GLY A 610 9.61 -25.95 -16.54
N VAL A 611 9.57 -25.68 -15.24
CA VAL A 611 9.12 -26.62 -14.19
C VAL A 611 7.71 -26.27 -13.72
N GLY A 612 6.91 -27.29 -13.43
CA GLY A 612 5.49 -27.18 -13.05
C GLY A 612 4.56 -27.31 -14.26
N GLU A 613 3.34 -27.76 -13.99
CA GLU A 613 2.30 -27.88 -15.02
C GLU A 613 1.75 -26.51 -15.40
N ALA A 614 0.98 -26.46 -16.50
CA ALA A 614 0.35 -25.21 -16.92
C ALA A 614 -0.80 -24.79 -15.99
N ALA A 615 -0.87 -23.49 -15.71
CA ALA A 615 -2.04 -22.84 -15.18
C ALA A 615 -2.84 -22.22 -16.35
N ASP A 616 -3.89 -22.91 -16.77
CA ASP A 616 -4.69 -22.56 -17.94
C ASP A 616 -6.20 -22.68 -17.67
N THR A 617 -7.01 -22.44 -18.68
CA THR A 617 -8.48 -22.44 -18.57
C THR A 617 -9.10 -23.82 -18.30
N THR A 618 -8.33 -24.89 -18.28
CA THR A 618 -8.80 -26.22 -17.86
C THR A 618 -8.73 -26.42 -16.35
N ARG A 619 -8.04 -25.50 -15.64
CA ARG A 619 -7.80 -25.57 -14.19
C ARG A 619 -8.06 -24.19 -13.50
N ILE A 620 -9.14 -23.53 -13.84
CA ILE A 620 -9.50 -22.21 -13.30
C ILE A 620 -9.57 -22.27 -11.76
N GLY A 621 -8.87 -21.35 -11.09
CA GLY A 621 -8.84 -21.24 -9.64
C GLY A 621 -8.08 -22.36 -8.92
N VAL A 622 -7.42 -23.25 -9.67
CA VAL A 622 -6.64 -24.35 -9.10
C VAL A 622 -5.16 -24.01 -9.16
N PRO A 623 -4.47 -23.83 -8.02
CA PRO A 623 -3.04 -23.53 -8.03
C PRO A 623 -2.19 -24.70 -8.52
N VAL A 624 -1.10 -24.37 -9.19
CA VAL A 624 -0.01 -25.27 -9.54
C VAL A 624 1.18 -24.92 -8.67
N TYR A 625 1.53 -25.80 -7.76
CA TYR A 625 2.58 -25.56 -6.77
C TYR A 625 3.93 -26.17 -7.18
N VAL A 626 5.00 -25.47 -6.82
CA VAL A 626 6.37 -25.99 -6.73
C VAL A 626 6.87 -25.70 -5.32
N ALA A 627 7.14 -26.77 -4.54
CA ALA A 627 7.52 -26.60 -3.14
C ALA A 627 8.89 -25.98 -2.98
N ASP A 628 9.88 -26.44 -3.75
CA ASP A 628 11.25 -25.93 -3.74
C ASP A 628 11.83 -25.85 -5.14
N TYR A 629 12.55 -24.77 -5.44
CA TYR A 629 13.30 -24.60 -6.68
C TYR A 629 14.65 -23.93 -6.41
N PRO A 630 15.79 -24.42 -7.00
CA PRO A 630 15.90 -25.72 -7.64
C PRO A 630 15.53 -26.85 -6.68
N THR A 631 15.08 -27.98 -7.24
CA THR A 631 14.78 -29.17 -6.41
C THR A 631 16.04 -29.59 -5.65
N PRO A 632 15.95 -29.92 -4.35
CA PRO A 632 17.09 -30.30 -3.52
C PRO A 632 17.89 -31.48 -4.06
#